data_8f8c205af996a95e982df4cc6099893d
#
_entry.id   8f8c205af996a95e982df4cc6099893d
#
_cell.length_a   1.000
_cell.length_b   1.000
_cell.length_c   1.000
_cell.angle_alpha   90.00
_cell.angle_beta   90.00
_cell.angle_gamma   90.00
#
_symmetry.space_group_name_H-M   'P 1'
#
loop_
_entity.id
_entity.type
_entity.pdbx_description
1 polymer ?
#
loop_
_entity_poly.entity_id
_entity_poly.type
_entity_poly.pdbx_seq_one_letter_code
_entity_poly.pdbx_strand_id
1 'polypeptide(L)'
;MKKILFLTIGAFIGFVLSYLWQFRLYEPKKIIHEGTIESSYDAFIESLVQSGEFVQSHKYYSSDREKAQAYIHILSSLISTIKQEVINDHDFPYFNNLSTFTKTGMDNADQTYHQTFLDGSGTYRVWGTRGSSKTISFTTYLPDTLSKSLYVLDDLKYNQDGSFEIIVGGKNMDFDNWMPLENTSTRLLVRQTLSDWNNEVPGTIHIDRIDKEKGPYPKINTDSVAEDLINLANELLSNITRWPDYHLKRVEQIMPLNSISKPRQVGQTGGLSGRLMSVGHFNLKNDEVLIIKAWPTESSYQGIQLGNPWWQSLDYANRISSLTLDQSKVSSDGAIYYLLSKIDPGYHNWLDIEDFNRGVILMRYDGLKNASLDESLYPSAQLIKINDLNKHLPSDEKKIIEGEREIQIQKRREHVQKRFNY
;
A
#
# COMPACT_ATOMS: atom_id res chain seq x y z
N MET A 1 -18.63 41.41 31.44
CA MET A 1 -19.16 40.31 30.63
C MET A 1 -18.56 40.22 29.22
N LYS A 2 -18.56 41.28 28.38
CA LYS A 2 -18.01 41.16 26.99
C LYS A 2 -16.53 40.75 26.92
N LYS A 3 -15.64 41.24 27.81
CA LYS A 3 -14.20 40.88 27.83
C LYS A 3 -13.96 39.40 28.21
N ILE A 4 -14.76 38.84 29.11
CA ILE A 4 -14.65 37.41 29.50
C ILE A 4 -15.14 36.50 28.35
N LEU A 5 -16.19 36.90 27.65
CA LEU A 5 -16.72 36.18 26.51
C LEU A 5 -15.71 36.14 25.35
N PHE A 6 -14.99 37.21 25.06
CA PHE A 6 -13.93 37.25 24.05
C PHE A 6 -12.73 36.38 24.42
N LEU A 7 -12.35 36.33 25.70
CA LEU A 7 -11.26 35.47 26.19
C LEU A 7 -11.62 33.97 26.11
N THR A 8 -12.85 33.60 26.45
CA THR A 8 -13.32 32.21 26.36
C THR A 8 -13.46 31.74 24.91
N ILE A 9 -13.96 32.59 24.01
CA ILE A 9 -14.03 32.29 22.57
C ILE A 9 -12.62 32.16 21.98
N GLY A 10 -11.70 33.08 22.32
CA GLY A 10 -10.31 33.01 21.85
C GLY A 10 -9.58 31.75 22.34
N ALA A 11 -9.77 31.36 23.61
CA ALA A 11 -9.21 30.15 24.18
C ALA A 11 -9.80 28.88 23.52
N PHE A 12 -11.10 28.86 23.25
CA PHE A 12 -11.76 27.76 22.56
C PHE A 12 -11.29 27.61 21.10
N ILE A 13 -11.19 28.74 20.38
CA ILE A 13 -10.64 28.75 19.00
C ILE A 13 -9.18 28.28 19.01
N GLY A 14 -8.37 28.78 19.95
CA GLY A 14 -6.97 28.35 20.11
C GLY A 14 -6.86 26.85 20.40
N PHE A 15 -7.73 26.31 21.26
CA PHE A 15 -7.79 24.87 21.55
C PHE A 15 -8.22 24.07 20.33
N VAL A 16 -9.25 24.48 19.59
CA VAL A 16 -9.71 23.81 18.36
C VAL A 16 -8.62 23.84 17.29
N LEU A 17 -7.96 24.97 17.08
CA LEU A 17 -6.86 25.10 16.14
C LEU A 17 -5.66 24.22 16.54
N SER A 18 -5.29 24.20 17.82
CA SER A 18 -4.24 23.32 18.34
C SER A 18 -4.60 21.85 18.19
N TYR A 19 -5.86 21.48 18.48
CA TYR A 19 -6.37 20.14 18.29
C TYR A 19 -6.35 19.71 16.81
N LEU A 20 -6.77 20.57 15.89
CA LEU A 20 -6.71 20.31 14.45
C LEU A 20 -5.27 20.22 13.95
N TRP A 21 -4.39 21.07 14.50
CA TRP A 21 -2.98 21.12 14.10
C TRP A 21 -2.21 19.83 14.47
N GLN A 22 -2.49 19.21 15.61
CA GLN A 22 -1.83 17.95 16.01
C GLN A 22 -2.11 16.78 15.08
N PHE A 23 -3.21 16.83 14.29
CA PHE A 23 -3.55 15.83 13.29
C PHE A 23 -3.07 16.20 11.87
N ARG A 24 -2.50 17.38 11.67
CA ARG A 24 -1.94 17.77 10.39
C ARG A 24 -0.70 16.91 10.09
N LEU A 25 -0.68 16.29 8.91
CA LEU A 25 0.51 15.57 8.46
C LEU A 25 1.66 16.55 8.27
N TYR A 26 2.89 16.06 8.46
CA TYR A 26 4.07 16.83 8.14
C TYR A 26 4.13 17.07 6.63
N GLU A 27 4.30 18.31 6.25
CA GLU A 27 4.51 18.72 4.86
C GLU A 27 5.92 19.32 4.77
N PRO A 28 6.86 18.64 4.11
CA PRO A 28 8.20 19.18 3.93
C PRO A 28 8.14 20.47 3.10
N LYS A 29 9.08 21.38 3.35
CA LYS A 29 9.22 22.58 2.53
C LYS A 29 9.62 22.18 1.12
N LYS A 30 8.86 22.62 0.13
CA LYS A 30 9.16 22.35 -1.28
C LYS A 30 10.48 23.00 -1.67
N ILE A 31 11.36 22.20 -2.26
CA ILE A 31 12.61 22.66 -2.87
C ILE A 31 12.27 23.19 -4.27
N ILE A 32 12.70 24.40 -4.57
CA ILE A 32 12.46 25.06 -5.86
C ILE A 32 13.78 25.06 -6.63
N HIS A 33 13.73 24.72 -7.90
CA HIS A 33 14.90 24.81 -8.78
C HIS A 33 15.19 26.28 -9.14
N GLU A 34 16.36 26.74 -8.76
CA GLU A 34 16.89 28.06 -9.13
C GLU A 34 18.39 27.92 -9.42
N GLY A 35 18.78 27.18 -10.49
CA GLY A 35 20.19 27.09 -10.72
C GLY A 35 20.65 26.03 -11.71
N THR A 36 21.88 25.60 -11.55
CA THR A 36 22.58 24.64 -12.39
C THR A 36 22.27 23.20 -11.98
N ILE A 37 22.69 22.23 -12.79
CA ILE A 37 22.59 20.82 -12.47
C ILE A 37 23.33 20.47 -11.16
N GLU A 38 24.47 21.15 -10.88
CA GLU A 38 25.24 20.97 -9.65
C GLU A 38 24.42 21.40 -8.42
N SER A 39 23.74 22.56 -8.48
CA SER A 39 22.90 23.01 -7.37
C SER A 39 21.67 22.11 -7.17
N SER A 40 21.14 21.53 -8.24
CA SER A 40 20.04 20.54 -8.14
C SER A 40 20.52 19.23 -7.51
N TYR A 41 21.74 18.80 -7.82
CA TYR A 41 22.38 17.65 -7.18
C TYR A 41 22.61 17.91 -5.68
N ASP A 42 23.10 19.08 -5.31
CA ASP A 42 23.29 19.46 -3.89
C ASP A 42 21.95 19.46 -3.14
N ALA A 43 20.87 19.95 -3.76
CA ALA A 43 19.51 19.90 -3.20
C ALA A 43 19.01 18.46 -2.99
N PHE A 44 19.32 17.55 -3.91
CA PHE A 44 19.01 16.13 -3.74
C PHE A 44 19.79 15.51 -2.57
N ILE A 45 21.09 15.79 -2.43
CA ILE A 45 21.89 15.33 -1.29
C ILE A 45 21.34 15.87 0.03
N GLU A 46 20.96 17.16 0.06
CA GLU A 46 20.33 17.76 1.24
C GLU A 46 19.02 17.06 1.61
N SER A 47 18.21 16.64 0.64
CA SER A 47 16.98 15.90 0.89
C SER A 47 17.23 14.53 1.56
N LEU A 48 18.33 13.86 1.26
CA LEU A 48 18.76 12.64 1.95
C LEU A 48 19.16 12.91 3.40
N VAL A 49 19.85 14.00 3.67
CA VAL A 49 20.22 14.42 5.03
C VAL A 49 18.95 14.70 5.84
N GLN A 50 18.02 15.51 5.31
CA GLN A 50 16.74 15.82 5.95
C GLN A 50 15.89 14.57 6.19
N SER A 51 15.93 13.60 5.28
CA SER A 51 15.28 12.30 5.43
C SER A 51 15.83 11.54 6.66
N GLY A 52 17.15 11.54 6.83
CA GLY A 52 17.82 10.95 7.99
C GLY A 52 17.42 11.64 9.30
N GLU A 53 17.42 12.97 9.31
CA GLU A 53 17.01 13.76 10.48
C GLU A 53 15.55 13.51 10.85
N PHE A 54 14.66 13.47 9.87
CA PHE A 54 13.25 13.19 10.09
C PHE A 54 13.05 11.83 10.76
N VAL A 55 13.60 10.74 10.20
CA VAL A 55 13.39 9.41 10.77
C VAL A 55 14.01 9.26 12.15
N GLN A 56 15.18 9.88 12.42
CA GLN A 56 15.83 9.85 13.71
C GLN A 56 15.04 10.60 14.78
N SER A 57 14.34 11.67 14.41
CA SER A 57 13.47 12.45 15.32
C SER A 57 12.10 11.83 15.55
N HIS A 58 11.71 10.86 14.71
CA HIS A 58 10.36 10.30 14.74
C HIS A 58 10.17 9.35 15.94
N LYS A 59 8.94 9.30 16.51
CA LYS A 59 8.54 8.39 17.60
C LYS A 59 8.91 6.92 17.36
N TYR A 60 8.93 6.49 16.11
CA TYR A 60 9.23 5.09 15.74
C TYR A 60 10.72 4.75 15.69
N TYR A 61 11.59 5.72 15.90
CA TYR A 61 13.03 5.49 15.97
C TYR A 61 13.44 5.10 17.41
N SER A 62 13.03 3.90 17.87
CA SER A 62 13.17 3.53 19.28
C SER A 62 13.97 2.25 19.52
N SER A 63 13.48 1.09 19.11
CA SER A 63 14.21 -0.18 19.21
C SER A 63 15.22 -0.34 18.07
N ASP A 64 16.21 -1.21 18.23
CA ASP A 64 17.21 -1.47 17.17
C ASP A 64 16.55 -1.98 15.88
N ARG A 65 15.49 -2.80 15.99
CA ARG A 65 14.73 -3.27 14.83
C ARG A 65 14.02 -2.12 14.11
N GLU A 66 13.42 -1.20 14.85
CA GLU A 66 12.73 -0.03 14.28
C GLU A 66 13.71 0.98 13.67
N LYS A 67 14.87 1.19 14.30
CA LYS A 67 15.95 2.03 13.76
C LYS A 67 16.48 1.48 12.45
N ALA A 68 16.77 0.18 12.38
CA ALA A 68 17.20 -0.47 11.15
C ALA A 68 16.13 -0.32 10.05
N GLN A 69 14.85 -0.52 10.39
CA GLN A 69 13.74 -0.38 9.45
C GLN A 69 13.56 1.08 8.96
N ALA A 70 13.89 2.08 9.76
CA ALA A 70 13.86 3.48 9.35
C ALA A 70 14.78 3.74 8.14
N TYR A 71 15.98 3.20 8.14
CA TYR A 71 16.90 3.33 7.00
C TYR A 71 16.47 2.47 5.81
N ILE A 72 15.89 1.29 6.04
CA ILE A 72 15.26 0.51 4.95
C ILE A 72 14.10 1.30 4.33
N HIS A 73 13.32 2.04 5.14
CA HIS A 73 12.26 2.91 4.64
C HIS A 73 12.82 4.02 3.73
N ILE A 74 13.94 4.68 4.10
CA ILE A 74 14.61 5.67 3.26
C ILE A 74 15.07 5.03 1.93
N LEU A 75 15.80 3.92 1.99
CA LEU A 75 16.33 3.24 0.80
C LEU A 75 15.22 2.75 -0.13
N SER A 76 14.17 2.17 0.42
CA SER A 76 13.00 1.70 -0.32
C SER A 76 12.27 2.86 -1.01
N SER A 77 12.08 3.98 -0.30
CA SER A 77 11.48 5.20 -0.85
C SER A 77 12.35 5.79 -1.95
N LEU A 78 13.68 5.84 -1.77
CA LEU A 78 14.61 6.33 -2.78
C LEU A 78 14.54 5.53 -4.08
N ILE A 79 14.58 4.20 -4.00
CA ILE A 79 14.45 3.34 -5.20
C ILE A 79 13.12 3.58 -5.90
N SER A 80 12.03 3.66 -5.13
CA SER A 80 10.70 3.92 -5.69
C SER A 80 10.62 5.27 -6.38
N THR A 81 11.16 6.31 -5.75
CA THR A 81 11.11 7.68 -6.28
C THR A 81 12.01 7.83 -7.53
N ILE A 82 13.20 7.23 -7.56
CA ILE A 82 14.06 7.22 -8.77
C ILE A 82 13.32 6.59 -9.96
N LYS A 83 12.65 5.48 -9.73
CA LYS A 83 11.85 4.83 -10.80
C LYS A 83 10.72 5.71 -11.31
N GLN A 84 10.14 6.55 -10.46
CA GLN A 84 9.03 7.43 -10.82
C GLN A 84 9.50 8.70 -11.52
N GLU A 85 10.50 9.38 -11.00
CA GLU A 85 10.89 10.72 -11.43
C GLU A 85 12.00 10.74 -12.48
N VAL A 86 12.90 9.75 -12.48
CA VAL A 86 14.10 9.77 -13.35
C VAL A 86 13.94 8.83 -14.55
N ILE A 87 13.27 7.70 -14.37
CA ILE A 87 13.18 6.66 -15.42
C ILE A 87 11.92 6.81 -16.27
N ASN A 88 10.92 7.52 -15.78
CA ASN A 88 9.64 7.64 -16.47
C ASN A 88 9.68 8.77 -17.52
N ASP A 89 9.32 8.42 -18.76
CA ASP A 89 9.16 9.36 -19.87
C ASP A 89 7.75 9.23 -20.45
N HIS A 90 7.04 10.35 -20.57
CA HIS A 90 5.65 10.36 -21.06
C HIS A 90 5.51 10.00 -22.55
N ASP A 91 6.56 10.18 -23.33
CA ASP A 91 6.57 9.84 -24.76
C ASP A 91 7.04 8.41 -25.00
N PHE A 92 7.84 7.85 -24.06
CA PHE A 92 8.35 6.48 -24.07
C PHE A 92 8.04 5.79 -22.72
N PRO A 93 6.75 5.64 -22.37
CA PRO A 93 6.37 5.14 -21.05
C PRO A 93 6.70 3.67 -20.89
N TYR A 94 7.06 3.30 -19.65
CA TYR A 94 7.03 1.92 -19.19
C TYR A 94 6.39 1.82 -17.82
N PHE A 95 5.87 0.65 -17.51
CA PHE A 95 5.42 0.37 -16.17
C PHE A 95 6.59 0.08 -15.24
N ASN A 96 6.67 0.84 -14.16
CA ASN A 96 7.52 0.56 -13.02
C ASN A 96 6.78 -0.32 -12.01
N ASN A 97 7.45 -1.34 -11.49
CA ASN A 97 6.86 -2.25 -10.53
C ASN A 97 7.29 -1.89 -9.10
N LEU A 98 6.32 -1.84 -8.19
CA LEU A 98 6.61 -2.01 -6.77
C LEU A 98 6.93 -3.49 -6.51
N SER A 99 7.91 -3.73 -5.67
CA SER A 99 8.42 -5.07 -5.35
C SER A 99 8.68 -5.21 -3.86
N THR A 100 9.20 -6.35 -3.44
CA THR A 100 9.61 -6.56 -2.05
C THR A 100 10.67 -5.59 -1.55
N PHE A 101 11.39 -4.91 -2.47
CA PHE A 101 12.44 -3.93 -2.14
C PHE A 101 11.96 -2.47 -2.22
N THR A 102 10.80 -2.21 -2.80
CA THR A 102 10.26 -0.85 -3.00
C THR A 102 8.94 -0.66 -2.27
N LYS A 103 8.85 -1.22 -1.06
CA LYS A 103 7.65 -1.14 -0.20
C LYS A 103 7.35 0.29 0.19
N THR A 104 6.13 0.74 -0.04
CA THR A 104 5.66 2.06 0.36
C THR A 104 4.14 2.06 0.49
N GLY A 105 3.61 2.94 1.32
CA GLY A 105 2.17 3.17 1.40
C GLY A 105 1.36 1.96 1.85
N MET A 106 1.94 1.05 2.60
CA MET A 106 1.34 -0.22 3.03
C MET A 106 0.90 -1.07 1.83
N ASP A 107 1.85 -1.34 0.94
CA ASP A 107 1.69 -2.21 -0.22
C ASP A 107 0.97 -3.52 0.15
N ASN A 108 0.07 -3.97 -0.70
CA ASN A 108 -0.66 -5.21 -0.45
C ASN A 108 0.21 -6.41 -0.82
N ALA A 109 0.47 -7.30 0.15
CA ALA A 109 1.23 -8.53 -0.03
C ALA A 109 0.68 -9.44 -1.15
N ASP A 110 -0.59 -9.29 -1.48
CA ASP A 110 -1.32 -10.13 -2.43
C ASP A 110 -1.47 -9.46 -3.80
N GLN A 111 -0.78 -8.32 -4.04
CA GLN A 111 -0.90 -7.59 -5.30
C GLN A 111 0.45 -7.34 -5.97
N THR A 112 0.44 -7.34 -7.31
CA THR A 112 1.45 -6.65 -8.10
C THR A 112 0.98 -5.22 -8.38
N TYR A 113 1.92 -4.30 -8.48
CA TYR A 113 1.66 -2.90 -8.80
C TYR A 113 2.51 -2.51 -9.99
N HIS A 114 1.86 -2.07 -11.07
CA HIS A 114 2.51 -1.51 -12.24
C HIS A 114 2.05 -0.06 -12.36
N GLN A 115 2.98 0.87 -12.30
CA GLN A 115 2.63 2.30 -12.38
C GLN A 115 3.48 3.05 -13.38
N THR A 116 2.89 4.06 -13.97
CA THR A 116 3.55 5.02 -14.86
C THR A 116 2.86 6.37 -14.76
N PHE A 117 3.53 7.44 -15.20
CA PHE A 117 2.94 8.75 -15.35
C PHE A 117 2.68 9.02 -16.82
N LEU A 118 1.55 9.63 -17.12
CA LEU A 118 1.07 9.91 -18.46
C LEU A 118 0.87 11.43 -18.64
N ASP A 119 1.18 11.92 -19.83
CA ASP A 119 0.74 13.25 -20.28
C ASP A 119 -0.77 13.20 -20.53
N GLY A 120 -1.53 14.05 -19.83
CA GLY A 120 -2.99 14.06 -19.94
C GLY A 120 -3.53 14.42 -21.33
N SER A 121 -2.71 15.04 -22.19
CA SER A 121 -3.06 15.31 -23.59
C SER A 121 -2.79 14.13 -24.52
N GLY A 122 -2.10 13.08 -24.04
CA GLY A 122 -1.68 11.93 -24.84
C GLY A 122 -2.75 10.87 -25.03
N THR A 123 -2.49 9.96 -25.97
CA THR A 123 -3.25 8.74 -26.17
C THR A 123 -2.30 7.56 -26.06
N TYR A 124 -2.66 6.61 -25.21
CA TYR A 124 -1.82 5.47 -24.88
C TYR A 124 -2.56 4.17 -25.16
N ARG A 125 -1.80 3.17 -25.57
CA ARG A 125 -2.22 1.78 -25.69
C ARG A 125 -1.63 1.00 -24.55
N VAL A 126 -2.48 0.43 -23.69
CA VAL A 126 -2.07 -0.54 -22.66
C VAL A 126 -2.50 -1.92 -23.14
N TRP A 127 -1.58 -2.87 -23.13
CA TRP A 127 -1.83 -4.20 -23.69
C TRP A 127 -1.09 -5.27 -22.91
N GLY A 128 -1.54 -6.52 -23.05
CA GLY A 128 -0.94 -7.64 -22.35
C GLY A 128 -1.79 -8.90 -22.32
N THR A 129 -1.56 -9.72 -21.31
CA THR A 129 -2.29 -10.97 -21.09
C THR A 129 -2.91 -10.98 -19.69
N ARG A 130 -4.05 -11.66 -19.54
CA ARG A 130 -4.83 -11.71 -18.29
C ARG A 130 -4.08 -12.43 -17.17
N GLY A 131 -3.29 -13.45 -17.46
CA GLY A 131 -2.86 -14.40 -16.44
C GLY A 131 -4.03 -15.12 -15.74
N SER A 132 -3.82 -15.57 -14.51
CA SER A 132 -4.88 -16.18 -13.68
C SER A 132 -5.11 -15.43 -12.36
N SER A 133 -4.64 -14.17 -12.25
CA SER A 133 -4.89 -13.36 -11.07
C SER A 133 -6.38 -13.21 -10.77
N LYS A 134 -6.77 -13.12 -9.50
CA LYS A 134 -8.17 -13.03 -9.06
C LYS A 134 -8.89 -11.85 -9.69
N THR A 135 -8.26 -10.67 -9.60
CA THR A 135 -8.76 -9.43 -10.20
C THR A 135 -7.62 -8.65 -10.84
N ILE A 136 -7.95 -7.85 -11.84
CA ILE A 136 -7.06 -6.84 -12.40
C ILE A 136 -7.82 -5.52 -12.46
N SER A 137 -7.17 -4.42 -12.08
CA SER A 137 -7.79 -3.10 -12.14
C SER A 137 -6.80 -2.05 -12.62
N PHE A 138 -7.29 -1.13 -13.45
CA PHE A 138 -6.55 0.03 -13.97
C PHE A 138 -7.16 1.27 -13.33
N THR A 139 -6.33 2.10 -12.71
CA THR A 139 -6.82 3.26 -11.96
C THR A 139 -5.95 4.47 -12.27
N THR A 140 -6.57 5.59 -12.60
CA THR A 140 -5.87 6.86 -12.79
C THR A 140 -5.99 7.75 -11.54
N TYR A 141 -4.93 8.50 -11.25
CA TYR A 141 -4.84 9.42 -10.12
C TYR A 141 -4.22 10.72 -10.58
N LEU A 142 -4.65 11.84 -9.98
CA LEU A 142 -3.91 13.09 -10.11
C LEU A 142 -2.58 13.01 -9.34
N PRO A 143 -1.49 13.62 -9.84
CA PRO A 143 -0.16 13.50 -9.25
C PRO A 143 -0.11 13.91 -7.79
N ASP A 144 -0.71 15.03 -7.44
CA ASP A 144 -0.63 15.64 -6.11
C ASP A 144 -1.67 15.12 -5.12
N THR A 145 -2.49 14.16 -5.54
CA THR A 145 -3.54 13.63 -4.69
C THR A 145 -3.35 12.14 -4.45
N LEU A 146 -2.94 11.78 -3.25
CA LEU A 146 -3.10 10.39 -2.78
C LEU A 146 -4.58 9.99 -2.69
N SER A 147 -5.48 10.90 -2.97
CA SER A 147 -6.75 10.87 -2.30
C SER A 147 -7.89 10.38 -3.16
N LYS A 148 -7.83 10.48 -4.48
CA LYS A 148 -9.00 10.12 -5.28
C LYS A 148 -8.58 9.49 -6.59
N SER A 149 -9.01 8.23 -6.80
CA SER A 149 -9.02 7.65 -8.13
C SER A 149 -9.96 8.47 -9.01
N LEU A 150 -9.49 8.88 -10.20
CA LEU A 150 -10.32 9.56 -11.18
C LEU A 150 -11.20 8.54 -11.90
N TYR A 151 -10.58 7.52 -12.47
CA TYR A 151 -11.25 6.49 -13.24
C TYR A 151 -10.74 5.12 -12.80
N VAL A 152 -11.63 4.13 -12.82
CA VAL A 152 -11.32 2.72 -12.56
C VAL A 152 -11.89 1.89 -13.68
N LEU A 153 -11.07 1.02 -14.25
CA LEU A 153 -11.48 0.00 -15.20
C LEU A 153 -11.07 -1.36 -14.63
N ASP A 154 -12.05 -2.18 -14.25
CA ASP A 154 -11.88 -3.50 -13.66
C ASP A 154 -12.76 -4.59 -14.32
N ASP A 155 -13.61 -4.19 -15.28
CA ASP A 155 -14.40 -5.08 -16.13
C ASP A 155 -13.85 -5.02 -17.58
N LEU A 156 -12.80 -5.81 -17.82
CA LEU A 156 -12.12 -5.86 -19.11
C LEU A 156 -12.71 -6.92 -20.03
N LYS A 157 -12.84 -6.56 -21.32
CA LYS A 157 -13.06 -7.52 -22.38
C LYS A 157 -11.73 -8.11 -22.83
N TYR A 158 -11.69 -9.44 -22.91
CA TYR A 158 -10.52 -10.22 -23.28
C TYR A 158 -10.76 -10.94 -24.61
N ASN A 159 -9.68 -11.12 -25.37
CA ASN A 159 -9.66 -12.01 -26.50
C ASN A 159 -9.71 -13.49 -26.04
N GLN A 160 -9.96 -14.42 -26.97
CA GLN A 160 -10.04 -15.86 -26.67
C GLN A 160 -8.73 -16.43 -26.09
N ASP A 161 -7.60 -15.84 -26.43
CA ASP A 161 -6.26 -16.24 -25.95
C ASP A 161 -5.90 -15.57 -24.61
N GLY A 162 -6.82 -14.81 -24.01
CA GLY A 162 -6.60 -14.07 -22.77
C GLY A 162 -5.81 -12.76 -22.94
N SER A 163 -5.50 -12.35 -24.17
CA SER A 163 -4.90 -11.04 -24.41
C SER A 163 -5.93 -9.93 -24.29
N PHE A 164 -5.46 -8.72 -24.00
CA PHE A 164 -6.29 -7.53 -23.91
C PHE A 164 -5.57 -6.29 -24.45
N GLU A 165 -6.36 -5.30 -24.83
CA GLU A 165 -5.92 -3.97 -25.17
C GLU A 165 -6.87 -2.93 -24.57
N ILE A 166 -6.32 -1.84 -24.05
CA ILE A 166 -7.05 -0.69 -23.50
C ILE A 166 -6.50 0.57 -24.16
N ILE A 167 -7.37 1.43 -24.63
CA ILE A 167 -6.99 2.78 -25.04
C ILE A 167 -7.22 3.71 -23.85
N VAL A 168 -6.16 4.43 -23.46
CA VAL A 168 -6.15 5.39 -22.35
C VAL A 168 -5.93 6.79 -22.91
N GLY A 169 -6.85 7.71 -22.63
CA GLY A 169 -6.86 9.05 -23.23
C GLY A 169 -7.50 9.08 -24.63
N GLY A 170 -7.24 10.17 -25.37
CA GLY A 170 -7.86 10.40 -26.66
C GLY A 170 -9.39 10.52 -26.60
N LYS A 171 -10.03 10.52 -27.77
CA LYS A 171 -11.49 10.46 -27.87
C LYS A 171 -11.94 9.01 -27.81
N ASN A 172 -13.03 8.76 -27.08
CA ASN A 172 -13.70 7.45 -27.16
C ASN A 172 -14.19 7.22 -28.60
N MET A 173 -13.62 6.23 -29.28
CA MET A 173 -13.89 5.87 -30.66
C MET A 173 -14.40 4.42 -30.76
N ASP A 174 -15.33 4.04 -29.90
CA ASP A 174 -15.95 2.71 -29.86
C ASP A 174 -14.98 1.56 -29.53
N PHE A 175 -13.94 1.84 -28.75
CA PHE A 175 -13.06 0.78 -28.25
C PHE A 175 -13.77 -0.07 -27.19
N ASP A 176 -13.58 -1.35 -27.22
CA ASP A 176 -14.12 -2.29 -26.24
C ASP A 176 -13.66 -2.00 -24.81
N ASN A 177 -12.39 -1.61 -24.67
CA ASN A 177 -11.81 -1.16 -23.41
C ASN A 177 -11.25 0.26 -23.63
N TRP A 178 -11.86 1.25 -23.01
CA TRP A 178 -11.41 2.64 -23.08
C TRP A 178 -11.42 3.27 -21.68
N MET A 179 -10.45 4.13 -21.44
CA MET A 179 -10.28 4.85 -20.19
C MET A 179 -9.93 6.32 -20.46
N PRO A 180 -10.71 7.28 -19.94
CA PRO A 180 -10.40 8.70 -20.16
C PRO A 180 -9.15 9.14 -19.38
N LEU A 181 -8.48 10.19 -19.87
CA LEU A 181 -7.48 10.97 -19.16
C LEU A 181 -7.97 12.39 -18.93
N GLU A 182 -7.59 12.99 -17.81
CA GLU A 182 -7.71 14.44 -17.60
C GLU A 182 -6.59 15.18 -18.34
N ASN A 183 -6.80 16.46 -18.67
CA ASN A 183 -5.82 17.29 -19.40
C ASN A 183 -4.60 17.69 -18.54
N THR A 184 -4.28 16.93 -17.52
CA THR A 184 -3.12 17.13 -16.64
C THR A 184 -2.33 15.84 -16.57
N SER A 185 -1.06 15.92 -16.15
CA SER A 185 -0.28 14.72 -15.88
C SER A 185 -1.05 13.80 -14.93
N THR A 186 -1.08 12.50 -15.25
CA THR A 186 -1.91 11.52 -14.56
C THR A 186 -1.09 10.26 -14.27
N ARG A 187 -1.13 9.79 -13.05
CA ARG A 187 -0.56 8.49 -12.71
C ARG A 187 -1.54 7.38 -13.07
N LEU A 188 -1.12 6.45 -13.92
CA LEU A 188 -1.82 5.18 -14.16
C LEU A 188 -1.23 4.10 -13.25
N LEU A 189 -2.08 3.44 -12.48
CA LEU A 189 -1.72 2.37 -11.58
C LEU A 189 -2.54 1.11 -11.90
N VAL A 190 -1.86 0.04 -12.24
CA VAL A 190 -2.47 -1.27 -12.49
C VAL A 190 -2.19 -2.19 -11.30
N ARG A 191 -3.23 -2.84 -10.80
CA ARG A 191 -3.14 -3.83 -9.72
C ARG A 191 -3.65 -5.18 -10.22
N GLN A 192 -2.87 -6.21 -10.00
CA GLN A 192 -3.30 -7.59 -10.16
C GLN A 192 -3.32 -8.24 -8.78
N THR A 193 -4.48 -8.73 -8.35
CA THR A 193 -4.67 -9.37 -7.04
C THR A 193 -4.55 -10.88 -7.19
N LEU A 194 -3.74 -11.48 -6.32
CA LEU A 194 -3.43 -12.90 -6.28
C LEU A 194 -3.85 -13.44 -4.91
N SER A 195 -4.91 -14.23 -4.87
CA SER A 195 -5.48 -14.77 -3.63
C SER A 195 -4.97 -16.21 -3.36
N ASP A 196 -5.05 -17.07 -4.35
CA ASP A 196 -4.48 -18.43 -4.29
C ASP A 196 -3.05 -18.43 -4.83
N TRP A 197 -2.09 -18.26 -3.94
CA TRP A 197 -0.68 -18.24 -4.31
C TRP A 197 -0.12 -19.57 -4.81
N ASN A 198 -0.86 -20.66 -4.71
CA ASN A 198 -0.43 -21.95 -5.29
C ASN A 198 -0.73 -22.02 -6.79
N ASN A 199 -1.81 -21.37 -7.24
CA ASN A 199 -2.35 -21.59 -8.60
C ASN A 199 -2.42 -20.31 -9.44
N GLU A 200 -2.45 -19.12 -8.82
CA GLU A 200 -2.58 -17.85 -9.54
C GLU A 200 -1.23 -17.26 -9.95
N VAL A 201 -1.16 -16.78 -11.18
CA VAL A 201 0.00 -16.07 -11.73
C VAL A 201 -0.43 -14.74 -12.35
N PRO A 202 0.37 -13.66 -12.21
CA PRO A 202 0.06 -12.39 -12.83
C PRO A 202 0.14 -12.51 -14.37
N GLY A 203 -0.66 -11.70 -15.06
CA GLY A 203 -0.53 -11.47 -16.49
C GLY A 203 0.61 -10.49 -16.82
N THR A 204 0.85 -10.28 -18.11
CA THR A 204 1.78 -9.28 -18.61
C THR A 204 1.07 -7.98 -18.87
N ILE A 205 1.75 -6.83 -18.66
CA ILE A 205 1.20 -5.50 -18.89
C ILE A 205 2.27 -4.63 -19.52
N HIS A 206 1.93 -4.00 -20.65
CA HIS A 206 2.81 -3.13 -21.43
C HIS A 206 2.08 -1.83 -21.77
N ILE A 207 2.82 -0.78 -22.15
CA ILE A 207 2.25 0.49 -22.52
C ILE A 207 3.08 1.13 -23.65
N ASP A 208 2.37 1.77 -24.59
CA ASP A 208 2.94 2.55 -25.68
C ASP A 208 2.16 3.88 -25.80
N ARG A 209 2.82 4.98 -26.11
CA ARG A 209 2.16 6.20 -26.59
C ARG A 209 1.89 6.06 -28.09
N ILE A 210 0.68 6.40 -28.57
CA ILE A 210 0.22 6.12 -29.93
C ILE A 210 -0.26 7.35 -30.72
N ASP A 211 -0.34 8.52 -30.09
CA ASP A 211 -0.78 9.76 -30.72
C ASP A 211 0.37 10.59 -31.34
N LYS A 212 1.60 10.18 -31.11
CA LYS A 212 2.79 10.81 -31.69
C LYS A 212 3.54 9.82 -32.58
N GLU A 213 4.08 10.31 -33.69
CA GLU A 213 5.09 9.54 -34.44
C GLU A 213 6.28 9.28 -33.50
N LYS A 214 6.82 8.06 -33.54
CA LYS A 214 8.02 7.71 -32.77
C LYS A 214 9.20 8.53 -33.31
N GLY A 215 9.39 9.70 -32.74
CA GLY A 215 10.52 10.57 -33.00
C GLY A 215 11.83 10.02 -32.44
N PRO A 216 12.94 10.74 -32.60
CA PRO A 216 14.17 10.37 -31.92
C PRO A 216 13.97 10.37 -30.41
N TYR A 217 14.59 9.42 -29.73
CA TYR A 217 14.57 9.33 -28.27
C TYR A 217 14.94 10.66 -27.62
N PRO A 218 14.37 10.99 -26.46
CA PRO A 218 14.66 12.23 -25.76
C PRO A 218 16.16 12.39 -25.56
N LYS A 219 16.68 13.55 -25.88
CA LYS A 219 18.10 13.85 -25.63
C LYS A 219 18.23 14.19 -24.14
N ILE A 220 19.10 13.48 -23.47
CA ILE A 220 19.53 13.85 -22.13
C ILE A 220 20.26 15.18 -22.21
N ASN A 221 19.83 16.16 -21.42
CA ASN A 221 20.47 17.46 -21.29
C ASN A 221 20.54 17.91 -19.81
N THR A 222 21.31 18.93 -19.54
CA THR A 222 21.54 19.43 -18.17
C THR A 222 20.24 19.91 -17.50
N ASP A 223 19.34 20.54 -18.26
CA ASP A 223 18.13 21.15 -17.72
C ASP A 223 17.11 20.05 -17.29
N SER A 224 16.91 19.03 -18.15
CA SER A 224 16.02 17.92 -17.82
C SER A 224 16.53 17.12 -16.60
N VAL A 225 17.84 16.84 -16.53
CA VAL A 225 18.41 16.13 -15.36
C VAL A 225 18.36 16.99 -14.11
N ALA A 226 18.54 18.31 -14.21
CA ALA A 226 18.39 19.21 -13.07
C ALA A 226 16.94 19.21 -12.53
N GLU A 227 15.94 19.21 -13.41
CA GLU A 227 14.53 19.10 -13.04
C GLU A 227 14.23 17.74 -12.36
N ASP A 228 14.70 16.63 -12.94
CA ASP A 228 14.55 15.30 -12.36
C ASP A 228 15.13 15.21 -10.94
N LEU A 229 16.30 15.82 -10.70
CA LEU A 229 16.94 15.85 -9.38
C LEU A 229 16.11 16.62 -8.35
N ILE A 230 15.49 17.74 -8.73
CA ILE A 230 14.61 18.51 -7.85
C ILE A 230 13.29 17.77 -7.56
N ASN A 231 12.69 17.15 -8.58
CA ASN A 231 11.51 16.33 -8.41
C ASN A 231 11.80 15.14 -7.50
N LEU A 232 12.92 14.45 -7.73
CA LEU A 232 13.40 13.36 -6.88
C LEU A 232 13.57 13.81 -5.42
N ALA A 233 14.19 14.98 -5.18
CA ALA A 233 14.37 15.51 -3.83
C ALA A 233 13.04 15.77 -3.11
N ASN A 234 12.09 16.41 -3.80
CA ASN A 234 10.78 16.74 -3.24
C ASN A 234 9.93 15.48 -2.96
N GLU A 235 9.85 14.57 -3.93
CA GLU A 235 9.05 13.35 -3.78
C GLU A 235 9.65 12.39 -2.75
N LEU A 236 10.97 12.32 -2.65
CA LEU A 236 11.64 11.54 -1.61
C LEU A 236 11.24 12.03 -0.21
N LEU A 237 11.38 13.32 0.05
CA LEU A 237 10.99 13.91 1.34
C LEU A 237 9.49 13.70 1.63
N SER A 238 8.65 13.88 0.62
CA SER A 238 7.21 13.66 0.72
C SER A 238 6.90 12.20 1.11
N ASN A 239 7.49 11.22 0.43
CA ASN A 239 7.25 9.81 0.67
C ASN A 239 7.76 9.35 2.04
N ILE A 240 8.94 9.84 2.48
CA ILE A 240 9.55 9.46 3.76
C ILE A 240 8.77 10.04 4.94
N THR A 241 8.27 11.26 4.82
CA THR A 241 7.60 11.94 5.94
C THR A 241 6.13 11.55 6.08
N ARG A 242 5.44 11.37 4.97
CA ARG A 242 3.98 11.16 4.90
C ARG A 242 3.50 9.92 5.63
N TRP A 243 4.11 8.77 5.36
CA TRP A 243 3.57 7.49 5.79
C TRP A 243 3.72 7.20 7.28
N PRO A 244 4.88 7.45 7.91
CA PRO A 244 5.00 7.33 9.37
C PRO A 244 4.08 8.30 10.11
N ASP A 245 3.97 9.53 9.60
CA ASP A 245 3.06 10.54 10.14
C ASP A 245 1.58 10.13 9.99
N TYR A 246 1.22 9.54 8.83
CA TYR A 246 -0.13 8.99 8.63
C TYR A 246 -0.44 7.90 9.65
N HIS A 247 0.47 6.96 9.85
CA HIS A 247 0.31 5.90 10.85
C HIS A 247 0.13 6.50 12.26
N LEU A 248 1.02 7.39 12.65
CA LEU A 248 0.96 8.03 13.97
C LEU A 248 -0.35 8.81 14.19
N LYS A 249 -0.68 9.70 13.24
CA LYS A 249 -1.75 10.69 13.40
C LYS A 249 -3.14 10.19 12.97
N ARG A 250 -3.23 9.21 12.09
CA ARG A 250 -4.49 8.70 11.54
C ARG A 250 -4.86 7.30 12.02
N VAL A 251 -3.92 6.59 12.65
CA VAL A 251 -4.18 5.25 13.19
C VAL A 251 -3.91 5.23 14.70
N GLU A 252 -2.67 5.37 15.15
CA GLU A 252 -2.34 5.23 16.57
C GLU A 252 -3.05 6.24 17.49
N GLN A 253 -3.17 7.50 17.09
CA GLN A 253 -3.80 8.55 17.92
C GLN A 253 -5.33 8.49 17.91
N ILE A 254 -5.93 7.79 16.94
CA ILE A 254 -7.39 7.79 16.76
C ILE A 254 -8.00 6.46 17.22
N MET A 255 -7.29 5.36 17.07
CA MET A 255 -7.82 4.02 17.33
C MET A 255 -7.35 3.45 18.67
N PRO A 256 -8.18 2.66 19.36
CA PRO A 256 -7.74 1.93 20.53
C PRO A 256 -6.60 0.97 20.19
N LEU A 257 -5.64 0.83 21.10
CA LEU A 257 -4.53 -0.10 20.97
C LEU A 257 -5.05 -1.56 20.94
N ASN A 258 -4.40 -2.42 20.17
CA ASN A 258 -4.73 -3.84 20.01
C ASN A 258 -6.19 -4.05 19.58
N SER A 259 -6.64 -3.21 18.65
CA SER A 259 -7.99 -3.25 18.09
C SER A 259 -7.96 -3.24 16.56
N ILE A 260 -9.11 -3.50 15.96
CA ILE A 260 -9.34 -3.39 14.52
C ILE A 260 -10.64 -2.61 14.26
N SER A 261 -10.65 -1.74 13.25
CA SER A 261 -11.82 -0.92 12.92
C SER A 261 -12.91 -1.72 12.22
N LYS A 262 -14.12 -1.18 12.23
CA LYS A 262 -15.16 -1.54 11.26
C LYS A 262 -14.63 -1.34 9.84
N PRO A 263 -15.04 -2.16 8.84
CA PRO A 263 -14.69 -1.96 7.44
C PRO A 263 -15.22 -0.62 6.91
N ARG A 264 -14.39 0.11 6.17
CA ARG A 264 -14.72 1.40 5.55
C ARG A 264 -14.25 1.45 4.12
N GLN A 265 -14.96 2.18 3.28
CA GLN A 265 -14.51 2.46 1.92
C GLN A 265 -13.25 3.34 1.92
N VAL A 266 -12.28 3.00 1.07
CA VAL A 266 -10.97 3.67 1.01
C VAL A 266 -10.68 4.35 -0.32
N GLY A 267 -11.59 4.32 -1.29
CA GLY A 267 -11.41 4.92 -2.62
C GLY A 267 -11.14 6.43 -2.61
N GLN A 268 -11.53 7.12 -1.53
CA GLN A 268 -11.27 8.56 -1.36
C GLN A 268 -9.92 8.89 -0.68
N THR A 269 -9.16 7.87 -0.29
CA THR A 269 -7.88 8.02 0.42
C THR A 269 -6.72 7.32 -0.29
N GLY A 270 -6.78 7.26 -1.64
CA GLY A 270 -5.76 6.63 -2.48
C GLY A 270 -5.87 5.12 -2.63
N GLY A 271 -6.85 4.48 -1.98
CA GLY A 271 -7.15 3.07 -2.14
C GLY A 271 -7.91 2.75 -3.43
N LEU A 272 -8.10 1.47 -3.71
CA LEU A 272 -8.95 1.01 -4.82
C LEU A 272 -10.41 1.40 -4.53
N SER A 273 -11.07 2.00 -5.51
CA SER A 273 -12.50 2.30 -5.43
C SER A 273 -13.31 1.01 -5.25
N GLY A 274 -14.34 1.04 -4.40
CA GLY A 274 -15.15 -0.15 -4.07
C GLY A 274 -14.50 -1.12 -3.08
N ARG A 275 -13.24 -0.88 -2.65
CA ARG A 275 -12.59 -1.64 -1.58
C ARG A 275 -13.12 -1.23 -0.22
N LEU A 276 -13.46 -2.20 0.62
CA LEU A 276 -13.56 -2.00 2.06
C LEU A 276 -12.24 -2.37 2.74
N MET A 277 -11.91 -1.65 3.81
CA MET A 277 -10.73 -1.92 4.60
C MET A 277 -11.00 -1.71 6.09
N SER A 278 -10.57 -2.67 6.90
CA SER A 278 -10.41 -2.52 8.34
C SER A 278 -8.94 -2.25 8.66
N VAL A 279 -8.71 -1.30 9.52
CA VAL A 279 -7.37 -0.89 9.97
C VAL A 279 -7.27 -1.11 11.47
N GLY A 280 -6.13 -1.57 11.92
CA GLY A 280 -5.80 -1.71 13.33
C GLY A 280 -4.33 -1.41 13.58
N HIS A 281 -3.98 -1.31 14.83
CA HIS A 281 -2.58 -1.30 15.27
C HIS A 281 -2.40 -2.13 16.54
N PHE A 282 -1.23 -2.68 16.69
CA PHE A 282 -0.90 -3.55 17.82
C PHE A 282 0.37 -3.09 18.55
N ASN A 283 0.45 -3.45 19.83
CA ASN A 283 1.68 -3.43 20.60
C ASN A 283 1.64 -4.62 21.55
N LEU A 284 2.46 -5.65 21.28
CA LEU A 284 2.41 -6.95 21.91
C LEU A 284 3.69 -7.23 22.70
N LYS A 285 3.54 -7.83 23.87
CA LYS A 285 4.64 -8.43 24.63
C LYS A 285 4.94 -9.82 24.09
N ASN A 286 6.10 -10.39 24.44
CA ASN A 286 6.52 -11.70 23.96
C ASN A 286 5.58 -12.84 24.35
N ASP A 287 4.83 -12.70 25.44
CA ASP A 287 3.90 -13.68 25.98
C ASP A 287 2.43 -13.40 25.59
N GLU A 288 2.20 -12.48 24.64
CA GLU A 288 0.87 -12.05 24.22
C GLU A 288 0.55 -12.49 22.79
N VAL A 289 -0.73 -12.75 22.54
CA VAL A 289 -1.31 -13.03 21.23
C VAL A 289 -2.50 -12.10 21.04
N LEU A 290 -2.56 -11.42 19.90
CA LEU A 290 -3.75 -10.70 19.46
C LEU A 290 -4.53 -11.60 18.51
N ILE A 291 -5.71 -12.03 18.91
CA ILE A 291 -6.64 -12.78 18.06
C ILE A 291 -7.45 -11.80 17.25
N ILE A 292 -7.40 -11.92 15.93
CA ILE A 292 -8.34 -11.24 15.02
C ILE A 292 -9.34 -12.29 14.56
N LYS A 293 -10.57 -12.22 15.05
CA LYS A 293 -11.67 -13.07 14.59
C LYS A 293 -12.37 -12.40 13.41
N ALA A 294 -12.52 -13.12 12.31
CA ALA A 294 -13.18 -12.66 11.08
C ALA A 294 -13.99 -13.79 10.46
N TRP A 295 -14.75 -13.51 9.43
CA TRP A 295 -15.55 -14.50 8.71
C TRP A 295 -15.25 -14.46 7.21
N PRO A 296 -15.38 -15.59 6.49
CA PRO A 296 -15.42 -15.59 5.04
C PRO A 296 -16.55 -14.69 4.54
N THR A 297 -16.30 -13.94 3.49
CA THR A 297 -17.27 -13.05 2.85
C THR A 297 -17.46 -13.41 1.37
N GLU A 298 -18.48 -12.85 0.73
CA GLU A 298 -18.72 -12.98 -0.72
C GLU A 298 -17.81 -12.06 -1.56
N SER A 299 -16.80 -11.43 -0.95
CA SER A 299 -15.85 -10.61 -1.69
C SER A 299 -15.06 -11.44 -2.69
N SER A 300 -14.73 -10.87 -3.84
CA SER A 300 -13.85 -11.52 -4.82
C SER A 300 -12.44 -11.74 -4.27
N TYR A 301 -12.00 -10.88 -3.34
CA TYR A 301 -10.75 -10.99 -2.60
C TYR A 301 -10.95 -10.54 -1.16
N GLN A 302 -10.44 -11.34 -0.22
CA GLN A 302 -10.33 -11.03 1.20
C GLN A 302 -8.95 -11.41 1.69
N GLY A 303 -8.28 -10.50 2.40
CA GLY A 303 -6.96 -10.76 2.95
C GLY A 303 -6.64 -9.91 4.16
N ILE A 304 -5.78 -10.43 5.03
CA ILE A 304 -5.20 -9.75 6.18
C ILE A 304 -3.70 -9.67 6.01
N GLN A 305 -3.09 -8.55 6.37
CA GLN A 305 -1.65 -8.39 6.39
C GLN A 305 -1.18 -7.50 7.53
N LEU A 306 0.07 -7.68 7.92
CA LEU A 306 0.76 -6.87 8.89
C LEU A 306 1.73 -5.89 8.23
N GLY A 307 1.95 -4.77 8.89
CA GLY A 307 2.93 -3.76 8.51
C GLY A 307 3.73 -3.26 9.71
N ASN A 308 4.89 -2.69 9.39
CA ASN A 308 5.75 -2.07 10.39
C ASN A 308 5.29 -0.62 10.71
N PRO A 309 5.84 0.01 11.75
CA PRO A 309 5.48 1.38 12.10
C PRO A 309 5.73 2.42 11.00
N TRP A 310 6.67 2.16 10.08
CA TRP A 310 7.00 3.03 8.95
C TRP A 310 6.02 2.92 7.78
N TRP A 311 4.89 2.23 7.98
CA TRP A 311 3.81 2.04 7.01
C TRP A 311 4.25 1.24 5.76
N GLN A 312 5.00 0.17 5.99
CA GLN A 312 5.40 -0.79 4.96
C GLN A 312 4.92 -2.18 5.33
N SER A 313 4.57 -3.01 4.35
CA SER A 313 4.26 -4.42 4.59
C SER A 313 5.44 -5.15 5.22
N LEU A 314 5.20 -6.10 6.11
CA LEU A 314 6.22 -6.99 6.63
C LEU A 314 6.74 -7.94 5.53
N ASP A 315 7.72 -8.79 5.84
CA ASP A 315 8.30 -9.72 4.87
C ASP A 315 7.34 -10.87 4.54
N TYR A 316 6.41 -10.59 3.63
CA TYR A 316 5.45 -11.58 3.17
C TYR A 316 6.04 -12.70 2.29
N ALA A 317 7.28 -12.56 1.84
CA ALA A 317 7.95 -13.56 1.02
C ALA A 317 8.56 -14.69 1.85
N ASN A 318 9.21 -14.36 2.95
CA ASN A 318 9.98 -15.31 3.77
C ASN A 318 9.34 -15.58 5.14
N ARG A 319 8.21 -14.91 5.45
CA ARG A 319 7.47 -15.05 6.71
C ARG A 319 5.97 -15.08 6.46
N ILE A 320 5.21 -15.56 7.42
CA ILE A 320 3.74 -15.55 7.31
C ILE A 320 3.23 -14.25 7.95
N SER A 321 3.41 -13.13 7.26
CA SER A 321 2.94 -11.82 7.72
C SER A 321 1.66 -11.36 7.02
N SER A 322 1.08 -12.20 6.18
CA SER A 322 -0.21 -12.01 5.51
C SER A 322 -0.86 -13.34 5.19
N LEU A 323 -2.18 -13.37 5.12
CA LEU A 323 -2.98 -14.50 4.64
C LEU A 323 -4.19 -13.99 3.87
N THR A 324 -4.46 -14.61 2.72
CA THR A 324 -5.72 -14.43 2.01
C THR A 324 -6.77 -15.41 2.53
N LEU A 325 -8.04 -15.25 2.13
CA LEU A 325 -9.08 -16.24 2.43
C LEU A 325 -8.72 -17.63 1.88
N ASP A 326 -8.17 -17.72 0.67
CA ASP A 326 -7.77 -18.98 0.04
C ASP A 326 -6.59 -19.67 0.78
N GLN A 327 -5.79 -18.91 1.50
CA GLN A 327 -4.68 -19.41 2.34
C GLN A 327 -5.10 -19.71 3.79
N SER A 328 -6.27 -19.26 4.21
CA SER A 328 -6.75 -19.36 5.59
C SER A 328 -7.51 -20.66 5.85
N LYS A 329 -7.60 -21.08 7.11
CA LYS A 329 -8.48 -22.17 7.55
C LYS A 329 -9.65 -21.59 8.32
N VAL A 330 -10.84 -22.06 7.95
CA VAL A 330 -12.10 -21.71 8.62
C VAL A 330 -12.37 -22.75 9.69
N SER A 331 -12.71 -22.30 10.89
CA SER A 331 -13.03 -23.14 12.04
C SER A 331 -14.47 -23.67 11.94
N SER A 332 -14.84 -24.65 12.80
CA SER A 332 -16.18 -25.28 12.79
C SER A 332 -17.33 -24.31 13.09
N ASP A 333 -17.05 -23.19 13.77
CA ASP A 333 -18.04 -22.13 14.03
C ASP A 333 -18.24 -21.18 12.82
N GLY A 334 -17.54 -21.44 11.70
CA GLY A 334 -17.58 -20.63 10.48
C GLY A 334 -16.66 -19.41 10.51
N ALA A 335 -15.96 -19.13 11.60
CA ALA A 335 -15.03 -18.01 11.69
C ALA A 335 -13.60 -18.39 11.30
N ILE A 336 -12.76 -17.37 11.13
CA ILE A 336 -11.33 -17.47 10.93
C ILE A 336 -10.66 -16.77 12.12
N TYR A 337 -9.72 -17.44 12.77
CA TYR A 337 -8.97 -16.90 13.88
C TYR A 337 -7.51 -16.65 13.46
N TYR A 338 -7.18 -15.39 13.14
CA TYR A 338 -5.81 -14.98 12.87
C TYR A 338 -5.08 -14.67 14.19
N LEU A 339 -3.92 -15.26 14.38
CA LEU A 339 -3.17 -15.20 15.63
C LEU A 339 -1.88 -14.40 15.44
N LEU A 340 -1.88 -13.15 15.89
CA LEU A 340 -0.72 -12.26 15.77
C LEU A 340 0.16 -12.44 17.01
N SER A 341 1.38 -12.89 16.85
CA SER A 341 2.33 -13.06 17.94
C SER A 341 3.78 -13.14 17.46
N LYS A 342 4.72 -12.89 18.36
CA LYS A 342 6.14 -13.02 18.10
C LYS A 342 6.59 -14.47 18.03
N ILE A 343 5.98 -15.33 18.86
CA ILE A 343 6.29 -16.75 18.95
C ILE A 343 5.18 -17.50 18.23
N ASP A 344 5.55 -18.42 17.32
CA ASP A 344 4.59 -19.29 16.64
C ASP A 344 3.81 -20.13 17.67
N PRO A 345 2.48 -19.95 17.77
CA PRO A 345 1.66 -20.68 18.73
C PRO A 345 1.28 -22.08 18.22
N GLY A 346 1.75 -22.52 17.05
CA GLY A 346 1.49 -23.83 16.47
C GLY A 346 0.14 -23.97 15.76
N TYR A 347 -0.47 -22.89 15.29
CA TYR A 347 -1.73 -22.90 14.54
C TYR A 347 -1.56 -22.43 13.11
N HIS A 348 -2.44 -22.88 12.21
CA HIS A 348 -2.34 -22.62 10.76
C HIS A 348 -2.41 -21.13 10.43
N ASN A 349 -3.35 -20.39 11.02
CA ASN A 349 -3.60 -18.99 10.74
C ASN A 349 -2.75 -18.03 11.60
N TRP A 350 -1.53 -18.43 11.95
CA TRP A 350 -0.58 -17.55 12.63
C TRP A 350 -0.06 -16.47 11.69
N LEU A 351 0.10 -15.25 12.22
CA LEU A 351 0.73 -14.11 11.56
C LEU A 351 1.96 -13.67 12.37
N ASP A 352 3.13 -13.78 11.74
CA ASP A 352 4.43 -13.43 12.30
C ASP A 352 4.61 -11.90 12.30
N ILE A 353 4.87 -11.32 13.48
CA ILE A 353 5.11 -9.89 13.66
C ILE A 353 6.58 -9.47 13.46
N GLU A 354 7.47 -10.37 13.02
CA GLU A 354 8.89 -10.11 12.66
C GLU A 354 9.72 -9.42 13.74
N ASP A 355 9.55 -9.76 14.98
CA ASP A 355 10.19 -9.07 16.10
C ASP A 355 9.82 -7.60 16.32
N PHE A 356 8.86 -7.06 15.56
CA PHE A 356 8.24 -5.79 15.92
C PHE A 356 7.28 -5.97 17.09
N ASN A 357 7.48 -5.20 18.16
CA ASN A 357 6.50 -5.21 19.23
C ASN A 357 5.21 -4.51 18.81
N ARG A 358 5.31 -3.51 17.95
CA ARG A 358 4.18 -2.71 17.43
C ARG A 358 4.17 -2.68 15.91
N GLY A 359 2.98 -2.52 15.37
CA GLY A 359 2.78 -2.46 13.93
C GLY A 359 1.33 -2.20 13.55
N VAL A 360 1.04 -2.41 12.28
CA VAL A 360 -0.25 -2.14 11.65
C VAL A 360 -0.91 -3.45 11.23
N ILE A 361 -2.23 -3.48 11.29
CA ILE A 361 -3.09 -4.54 10.76
C ILE A 361 -3.94 -3.93 9.65
N LEU A 362 -3.90 -4.49 8.46
CA LEU A 362 -4.87 -4.17 7.40
C LEU A 362 -5.62 -5.42 6.98
N MET A 363 -6.94 -5.32 6.96
CA MET A 363 -7.81 -6.34 6.40
C MET A 363 -8.59 -5.72 5.25
N ARG A 364 -8.56 -6.36 4.08
CA ARG A 364 -9.12 -5.83 2.82
C ARG A 364 -10.17 -6.76 2.27
N TYR A 365 -11.20 -6.15 1.67
CA TYR A 365 -12.31 -6.82 0.99
C TYR A 365 -12.57 -6.11 -0.33
N ASP A 366 -12.40 -6.81 -1.46
CA ASP A 366 -12.62 -6.28 -2.79
C ASP A 366 -13.79 -6.98 -3.47
N GLY A 367 -14.51 -6.28 -4.34
CA GLY A 367 -15.57 -6.86 -5.15
C GLY A 367 -16.86 -7.21 -4.40
N LEU A 368 -17.11 -6.61 -3.24
CA LEU A 368 -18.38 -6.71 -2.53
C LEU A 368 -19.48 -5.91 -3.25
N LYS A 369 -20.67 -6.48 -3.37
CA LYS A 369 -21.85 -5.75 -3.87
C LYS A 369 -22.11 -4.52 -3.01
N ASN A 370 -22.33 -3.38 -3.66
CA ASN A 370 -22.60 -2.08 -3.00
C ASN A 370 -21.47 -1.62 -2.06
N ALA A 371 -20.26 -2.21 -2.16
CA ALA A 371 -19.15 -1.94 -1.26
C ALA A 371 -19.58 -1.84 0.22
N SER A 372 -20.37 -2.82 0.66
CA SER A 372 -20.85 -2.94 2.04
C SER A 372 -20.71 -4.38 2.55
N LEU A 373 -20.56 -4.51 3.86
CA LEU A 373 -20.49 -5.78 4.57
C LEU A 373 -21.48 -5.74 5.73
N ASP A 374 -22.17 -6.86 5.97
CA ASP A 374 -23.06 -7.01 7.12
C ASP A 374 -22.28 -6.84 8.44
N GLU A 375 -22.87 -6.17 9.42
CA GLU A 375 -22.21 -5.89 10.70
C GLU A 375 -21.84 -7.16 11.48
N SER A 376 -22.58 -8.26 11.30
CA SER A 376 -22.28 -9.56 11.91
C SER A 376 -20.98 -10.18 11.42
N LEU A 377 -20.49 -9.74 10.25
CA LEU A 377 -19.24 -10.20 9.63
C LEU A 377 -18.04 -9.25 9.90
N TYR A 378 -18.25 -8.19 10.71
CA TYR A 378 -17.15 -7.28 11.03
C TYR A 378 -16.08 -7.99 11.86
N PRO A 379 -14.79 -7.73 11.57
CA PRO A 379 -13.72 -8.32 12.34
C PRO A 379 -13.68 -7.75 13.75
N SER A 380 -13.24 -8.58 14.70
CA SER A 380 -13.00 -8.19 16.09
C SER A 380 -11.61 -8.57 16.54
N ALA A 381 -11.10 -7.89 17.59
CA ALA A 381 -9.78 -8.13 18.15
C ALA A 381 -9.85 -8.44 19.64
N GLN A 382 -9.04 -9.41 20.10
CA GLN A 382 -8.94 -9.77 21.50
C GLN A 382 -7.47 -10.06 21.88
N LEU A 383 -6.93 -9.30 22.83
CA LEU A 383 -5.60 -9.54 23.37
C LEU A 383 -5.67 -10.55 24.51
N ILE A 384 -4.82 -11.59 24.46
CA ILE A 384 -4.74 -12.63 25.49
C ILE A 384 -3.29 -13.01 25.77
N LYS A 385 -3.05 -13.81 26.83
CA LYS A 385 -1.77 -14.48 27.03
C LYS A 385 -1.70 -15.75 26.19
N ILE A 386 -0.52 -16.05 25.62
CA ILE A 386 -0.31 -17.20 24.75
C ILE A 386 -0.68 -18.53 25.44
N ASN A 387 -0.44 -18.64 26.75
CA ASN A 387 -0.78 -19.81 27.54
C ASN A 387 -2.28 -20.04 27.70
N ASP A 388 -3.10 -19.01 27.47
CA ASP A 388 -4.56 -19.10 27.57
C ASP A 388 -5.24 -19.34 26.22
N LEU A 389 -4.46 -19.44 25.12
CA LEU A 389 -4.97 -19.49 23.75
C LEU A 389 -6.03 -20.58 23.54
N ASN A 390 -5.82 -21.78 24.09
CA ASN A 390 -6.76 -22.90 23.99
C ASN A 390 -8.14 -22.64 24.62
N LYS A 391 -8.27 -21.61 25.47
CA LYS A 391 -9.55 -21.23 26.09
C LYS A 391 -10.38 -20.31 25.19
N HIS A 392 -9.74 -19.72 24.17
CA HIS A 392 -10.31 -18.70 23.31
C HIS A 392 -10.50 -19.16 21.86
N LEU A 393 -10.02 -20.35 21.52
CA LEU A 393 -10.17 -20.95 20.20
C LEU A 393 -11.13 -22.13 20.23
N PRO A 394 -11.83 -22.42 19.11
CA PRO A 394 -12.54 -23.68 18.94
C PRO A 394 -11.61 -24.88 19.18
N SER A 395 -12.14 -25.97 19.72
CA SER A 395 -11.34 -27.17 20.05
C SER A 395 -10.73 -27.85 18.81
N ASP A 396 -11.31 -27.61 17.65
CA ASP A 396 -10.91 -28.13 16.33
C ASP A 396 -10.08 -27.13 15.51
N GLU A 397 -9.66 -25.99 16.11
CA GLU A 397 -8.81 -25.03 15.40
C GLU A 397 -7.56 -25.72 14.82
N LYS A 398 -7.32 -25.47 13.53
CA LYS A 398 -6.28 -26.18 12.76
C LYS A 398 -4.89 -25.90 13.31
N LYS A 399 -4.26 -26.90 13.91
CA LYS A 399 -2.86 -26.89 14.32
C LYS A 399 -1.96 -27.20 13.13
N ILE A 400 -0.74 -26.67 13.17
CA ILE A 400 0.37 -27.02 12.28
C ILE A 400 0.99 -28.34 12.77
N ILE A 401 1.33 -29.20 11.82
CA ILE A 401 2.18 -30.38 12.05
C ILE A 401 3.64 -30.04 11.72
N GLU A 402 4.56 -30.87 12.20
CA GLU A 402 6.00 -30.71 11.94
C GLU A 402 6.29 -30.62 10.45
N GLY A 403 7.11 -29.63 10.04
CA GLY A 403 7.47 -29.37 8.64
C GLY A 403 6.42 -28.60 7.82
N GLU A 404 5.18 -28.46 8.28
CA GLU A 404 4.13 -27.76 7.52
C GLU A 404 4.40 -26.26 7.42
N ARG A 405 5.01 -25.64 8.45
CA ARG A 405 5.37 -24.21 8.46
C ARG A 405 6.45 -23.88 7.43
N GLU A 406 7.47 -24.71 7.35
CA GLU A 406 8.56 -24.59 6.37
C GLU A 406 8.01 -24.71 4.95
N ILE A 407 7.09 -25.61 4.69
CA ILE A 407 6.40 -25.77 3.40
C ILE A 407 5.58 -24.52 3.07
N GLN A 408 4.85 -23.94 4.04
CA GLN A 408 4.11 -22.70 3.82
C GLN A 408 5.05 -21.56 3.43
N ILE A 409 6.16 -21.38 4.12
CA ILE A 409 7.15 -20.33 3.85
C ILE A 409 7.81 -20.56 2.47
N GLN A 410 8.21 -21.80 2.16
CA GLN A 410 8.80 -22.13 0.86
C GLN A 410 7.85 -21.78 -0.30
N LYS A 411 6.57 -22.15 -0.21
CA LYS A 411 5.57 -21.82 -1.24
C LYS A 411 5.38 -20.32 -1.41
N ARG A 412 5.38 -19.56 -0.32
CA ARG A 412 5.31 -18.08 -0.37
C ARG A 412 6.50 -17.52 -1.13
N ARG A 413 7.71 -17.96 -0.78
CA ARG A 413 8.95 -17.53 -1.43
C ARG A 413 8.94 -17.84 -2.94
N GLU A 414 8.59 -19.04 -3.31
CA GLU A 414 8.49 -19.46 -4.72
C GLU A 414 7.47 -18.61 -5.50
N HIS A 415 6.30 -18.36 -4.91
CA HIS A 415 5.28 -17.53 -5.54
C HIS A 415 5.75 -16.08 -5.73
N VAL A 416 6.38 -15.48 -4.72
CA VAL A 416 6.90 -14.12 -4.80
C VAL A 416 8.01 -14.01 -5.85
N GLN A 417 8.92 -14.99 -5.94
CA GLN A 417 9.94 -15.04 -6.98
C GLN A 417 9.31 -15.09 -8.38
N LYS A 418 8.33 -15.95 -8.60
CA LYS A 418 7.59 -16.05 -9.89
C LYS A 418 6.84 -14.75 -10.22
N ARG A 419 6.20 -14.12 -9.22
CA ARG A 419 5.42 -12.89 -9.37
C ARG A 419 6.25 -11.70 -9.83
N PHE A 420 7.48 -11.60 -9.38
CA PHE A 420 8.38 -10.47 -9.65
C PHE A 420 9.54 -10.80 -10.59
N ASN A 421 9.62 -12.04 -11.11
CA ASN A 421 10.70 -12.51 -11.97
C ASN A 421 12.09 -12.36 -11.32
N TYR A 422 12.21 -12.78 -10.06
CA TYR A 422 13.48 -12.82 -9.32
C TYR A 422 14.22 -14.13 -9.54
#